data_03731fb8a3cc35179d92256fc1787e36
#
_entry.id   03731fb8a3cc35179d92256fc1787e36
#
_cell.length_a   1.000
_cell.length_b   1.000
_cell.length_c   1.000
_cell.angle_alpha   90.00
_cell.angle_beta   90.00
_cell.angle_gamma   90.00
#
_symmetry.space_group_name_H-M   'P 1'
#
loop_
_entity.id
_entity.type
_entity.pdbx_description
1 polymer ?
#
loop_
_entity_poly.entity_id
_entity_poly.type
_entity_poly.pdbx_seq_one_letter_code
_entity_poly.pdbx_strand_id
1 'polypeptide(L)' 'NETSHLAFLRDKNLYYYQVENEDRLFFMYRRKYDKLIIMGEPVGDQSVLHDALRQFIVEADRYGYQLVFYEVG' A
#
# COMPACT_ATOMS: atom_id res chain seq x y z
N ASN A 1 19.22 7.61 5.05
CA ASN A 1 19.50 7.77 3.68
C ASN A 1 18.21 7.80 2.89
N GLU A 2 18.20 7.21 1.74
CA GLU A 2 17.05 7.40 0.88
C GLU A 2 15.77 6.88 1.44
N THR A 3 15.83 5.76 2.06
CA THR A 3 14.62 5.22 2.65
C THR A 3 14.03 6.18 3.64
N SER A 4 14.89 6.78 4.42
CA SER A 4 14.41 7.76 5.38
C SER A 4 13.77 8.92 4.67
N HIS A 5 14.33 9.29 3.54
CA HIS A 5 13.76 10.37 2.79
C HIS A 5 12.32 10.10 2.40
N LEU A 6 12.08 8.88 1.98
CA LEU A 6 10.73 8.55 1.58
C LEU A 6 9.75 8.78 2.70
N ALA A 7 10.19 8.52 3.91
CA ALA A 7 9.31 8.72 5.03
C ALA A 7 8.91 10.18 5.17
N PHE A 8 9.71 11.06 4.65
CA PHE A 8 9.43 12.46 4.76
C PHE A 8 8.56 13.00 3.66
N LEU A 9 8.16 12.16 2.76
CA LEU A 9 7.25 12.61 1.74
C LEU A 9 5.87 12.71 2.32
N ARG A 10 5.84 13.15 3.52
CA ARG A 10 4.62 13.45 4.16
C ARG A 10 3.73 12.24 4.26
N ASP A 11 2.59 12.37 3.67
CA ASP A 11 1.59 11.35 3.85
C ASP A 11 1.64 10.26 2.81
N LYS A 12 2.72 10.18 2.05
CA LYS A 12 2.82 9.14 1.02
C LYS A 12 3.67 8.00 1.51
N ASN A 13 3.13 6.81 1.40
CA ASN A 13 3.81 5.60 1.85
C ASN A 13 3.78 4.55 0.75
N LEU A 14 4.74 3.64 0.82
CA LEU A 14 4.78 2.53 -0.12
C LEU A 14 4.54 1.24 0.63
N TYR A 15 3.70 0.40 0.07
CA TYR A 15 3.44 -0.91 0.62
C TYR A 15 4.00 -1.94 -0.34
N TYR A 16 4.90 -2.77 0.17
CA TYR A 16 5.51 -3.82 -0.63
C TYR A 16 4.94 -5.15 -0.21
N TYR A 17 4.48 -5.90 -1.19
CA TYR A 17 3.96 -7.23 -0.93
C TYR A 17 5.04 -8.24 -1.33
N GLN A 18 5.46 -9.04 -0.38
CA GLN A 18 6.55 -9.97 -0.60
C GLN A 18 6.06 -11.39 -0.57
N VAL A 19 6.63 -12.21 -1.43
CA VAL A 19 6.38 -13.63 -1.45
C VAL A 19 7.74 -14.30 -1.42
N GLU A 20 7.97 -15.12 -0.40
CA GLU A 20 9.24 -15.84 -0.27
C GLU A 20 10.42 -14.86 -0.31
N ASN A 21 10.27 -13.78 0.42
CA ASN A 21 11.33 -12.79 0.57
C ASN A 21 11.64 -12.00 -0.69
N GLU A 22 10.75 -12.02 -1.64
CA GLU A 22 10.91 -11.24 -2.86
C GLU A 22 9.77 -10.27 -2.99
N ASP A 23 10.09 -9.03 -3.31
CA ASP A 23 9.06 -8.04 -3.57
C ASP A 23 8.35 -8.41 -4.86
N ARG A 24 7.07 -8.66 -4.77
CA ARG A 24 6.31 -9.05 -5.95
C ARG A 24 5.45 -7.92 -6.48
N LEU A 25 5.04 -7.04 -5.59
CA LEU A 25 4.12 -5.99 -6.00
C LEU A 25 4.20 -4.89 -4.98
N PHE A 26 3.99 -3.67 -5.41
CA PHE A 26 3.93 -2.57 -4.47
C PHE A 26 2.95 -1.52 -4.97
N PHE A 27 2.48 -0.70 -4.05
CA PHE A 27 1.65 0.42 -4.41
C PHE A 27 1.85 1.53 -3.41
N MET A 28 1.42 2.72 -3.80
CA MET A 28 1.55 3.90 -2.97
C MET A 28 0.22 4.18 -2.31
N TYR A 29 0.28 4.57 -1.05
CA TYR A 29 -0.92 4.94 -0.35
C TYR A 29 -0.60 6.09 0.59
N ARG A 30 -1.64 6.73 1.07
CA ARG A 30 -1.49 7.76 2.06
C ARG A 30 -2.56 7.57 3.12
N ARG A 31 -2.28 8.08 4.29
CA ARG A 31 -3.25 8.02 5.37
C ARG A 31 -3.83 9.40 5.60
N LYS A 32 -5.14 9.45 5.75
CA LYS A 32 -5.82 10.68 6.08
C LYS A 32 -6.85 10.35 7.13
N TYR A 33 -6.62 10.80 8.34
CA TYR A 33 -7.46 10.45 9.48
C TYR A 33 -7.44 8.95 9.66
N ASP A 34 -8.57 8.31 9.55
CA ASP A 34 -8.64 6.86 9.70
C ASP A 34 -8.77 6.14 8.36
N LYS A 35 -8.39 6.80 7.28
CA LYS A 35 -8.52 6.21 5.97
C LYS A 35 -7.16 6.00 5.32
N LEU A 36 -7.03 4.88 4.65
CA LEU A 36 -5.85 4.60 3.85
C LEU A 36 -6.29 4.68 2.40
N ILE A 37 -5.68 5.57 1.67
CA ILE A 37 -6.09 5.85 0.30
C ILE A 37 -5.02 5.35 -0.64
N ILE A 38 -5.38 4.39 -1.47
CA ILE A 38 -4.44 3.85 -2.44
C ILE A 38 -4.41 4.79 -3.63
N MET A 39 -3.23 5.22 -3.99
CA MET A 39 -3.04 6.18 -5.05
C MET A 39 -2.36 5.51 -6.23
N GLY A 40 -3.00 5.60 -7.37
CA GLY A 40 -2.42 5.02 -8.56
C GLY A 40 -2.60 3.53 -8.61
N GLU A 41 -1.95 2.92 -9.57
CA GLU A 41 -2.09 1.49 -9.78
C GLU A 41 -0.93 0.73 -9.15
N PRO A 42 -1.22 -0.43 -8.58
CA PRO A 42 -0.14 -1.26 -8.07
C PRO A 42 0.82 -1.65 -9.19
N VAL A 43 2.09 -1.72 -8.84
CA VAL A 43 3.14 -2.03 -9.78
C VAL A 43 3.75 -3.37 -9.42
N GLY A 44 3.87 -4.24 -10.39
CA GLY A 44 4.52 -5.52 -10.18
C GLY A 44 3.69 -6.67 -10.67
N ASP A 45 3.79 -7.77 -9.98
CA ASP A 45 3.15 -9.01 -10.39
C ASP A 45 1.65 -8.93 -10.09
N GLN A 46 0.86 -8.73 -11.13
CA GLN A 46 -0.57 -8.57 -10.94
C GLN A 46 -1.25 -9.87 -10.51
N SER A 47 -0.57 -10.98 -10.67
CA SER A 47 -1.18 -12.24 -10.26
C SER A 47 -1.31 -12.35 -8.75
N VAL A 48 -0.57 -11.55 -8.00
CA VAL A 48 -0.69 -11.55 -6.55
C VAL A 48 -1.43 -10.32 -6.04
N LEU A 49 -2.06 -9.59 -6.94
CA LEU A 49 -2.71 -8.35 -6.56
C LEU A 49 -3.82 -8.58 -5.53
N HIS A 50 -4.66 -9.56 -5.76
CA HIS A 50 -5.72 -9.84 -4.82
C HIS A 50 -5.20 -10.20 -3.44
N ASP A 51 -4.14 -11.01 -3.42
CA ASP A 51 -3.55 -11.39 -2.15
C ASP A 51 -2.95 -10.18 -1.45
N ALA A 52 -2.29 -9.33 -2.22
CA ALA A 52 -1.67 -8.16 -1.65
C ALA A 52 -2.73 -7.21 -1.06
N LEU A 53 -3.80 -7.00 -1.79
CA LEU A 53 -4.86 -6.14 -1.31
C LEU A 53 -5.56 -6.73 -0.09
N ARG A 54 -5.78 -8.03 -0.11
CA ARG A 54 -6.40 -8.68 1.03
C ARG A 54 -5.53 -8.49 2.28
N GLN A 55 -4.25 -8.70 2.13
CA GLN A 55 -3.34 -8.56 3.25
C GLN A 55 -3.34 -7.12 3.74
N PHE A 56 -3.35 -6.17 2.82
CA PHE A 56 -3.36 -4.77 3.18
C PHE A 56 -4.64 -4.42 3.93
N ILE A 57 -5.77 -4.94 3.46
CA ILE A 57 -7.05 -4.70 4.12
C ILE A 57 -7.07 -5.26 5.52
N VAL A 58 -6.54 -6.46 5.68
CA VAL A 58 -6.49 -7.07 7.00
C VAL A 58 -5.67 -6.23 7.95
N GLU A 59 -4.54 -5.73 7.48
CA GLU A 59 -3.71 -4.93 8.32
C GLU A 59 -4.36 -3.59 8.65
N ALA A 60 -5.00 -3.00 7.65
CA ALA A 60 -5.69 -1.73 7.88
C ALA A 60 -6.79 -1.91 8.92
N ASP A 61 -7.53 -2.98 8.78
CA ASP A 61 -8.63 -3.24 9.69
C ASP A 61 -8.13 -3.46 11.12
N ARG A 62 -6.97 -4.09 11.22
CA ARG A 62 -6.39 -4.34 12.54
C ARG A 62 -6.12 -3.04 13.28
N TYR A 63 -5.77 -2.00 12.57
CA TYR A 63 -5.47 -0.73 13.19
C TYR A 63 -6.62 0.25 13.13
N GLY A 64 -7.78 -0.21 12.67
CA GLY A 64 -8.94 0.65 12.66
C GLY A 64 -9.01 1.59 11.50
N TYR A 65 -8.30 1.30 10.43
CA TYR A 65 -8.34 2.15 9.24
C TYR A 65 -9.31 1.57 8.23
N GLN A 66 -9.83 2.45 7.39
CA GLN A 66 -10.68 2.05 6.28
C GLN A 66 -9.94 2.27 4.99
N LEU A 67 -10.14 1.35 4.06
CA LEU A 67 -9.45 1.40 2.80
C LEU A 67 -10.28 2.12 1.75
N VAL A 68 -9.64 3.00 1.01
CA VAL A 68 -10.30 3.76 -0.04
C VAL A 68 -9.46 3.66 -1.30
N PHE A 69 -10.09 3.32 -2.41
CA PHE A 69 -9.40 3.30 -3.69
C PHE A 69 -9.66 4.62 -4.37
N TYR A 70 -8.59 5.31 -4.70
CA TYR A 70 -8.70 6.61 -5.29
C TYR A 70 -8.16 6.59 -6.71
N GLU A 71 -8.99 6.90 -7.65
CA GLU A 71 -8.53 7.09 -9.00
C GLU A 71 -7.76 5.92 -9.54
N VAL A 72 -8.40 4.84 -9.62
CA VAL A 72 -7.71 3.67 -10.09
C VAL A 72 -7.92 3.47 -11.55
N GLY A 73 -8.52 4.20 -12.12
CA GLY A 73 -8.72 4.02 -13.40
C GLY A 73 -8.30 3.61 -14.52
#